data_24c67227e98b13cc2fa358f16ae10bb7
#
_entry.id   24c67227e98b13cc2fa358f16ae10bb7
#
_cell.length_a   1.000
_cell.length_b   1.000
_cell.length_c   1.000
_cell.angle_alpha   90.00
_cell.angle_beta   90.00
_cell.angle_gamma   90.00
#
_symmetry.space_group_name_H-M   'P 1'
#
loop_
_entity.id
_entity.type
_entity.pdbx_description
1 polymer ?
#
loop_
_entity_poly.entity_id
_entity_poly.type
_entity_poly.pdbx_seq_one_letter_code
_entity_poly.pdbx_strand_id
1 'polypeptide(L)'
;MKKNLLTLLVLLLTCGMVYAHRTEVQTPKPAPRQIKWHEAEMGVVFHYDLHVFDGQVYGQGNNRINPIEDYNIFYPDKLDTDQWIQAAKAAGAKFAVLTATHETGFGLWQSDVNPYCLKAVKWRDGKGDIVRDFVNSCRKYGIQPGIYVGIRWNSLLGIHNFKAEGGGDFARNRQAWYK
;
A
#
# COMPACT_ATOMS: atom_id res chain seq x y z
N MET A 1 29.70 -13.69 65.57
CA MET A 1 29.79 -14.48 64.34
C MET A 1 28.47 -15.05 63.85
N LYS A 2 27.62 -15.66 64.68
CA LYS A 2 26.32 -16.26 64.24
C LYS A 2 25.32 -15.27 63.66
N LYS A 3 25.23 -14.00 64.13
CA LYS A 3 24.31 -12.96 63.64
C LYS A 3 24.64 -12.50 62.22
N ASN A 4 25.93 -12.42 61.88
CA ASN A 4 26.38 -11.96 60.56
C ASN A 4 26.16 -13.03 59.46
N LEU A 5 26.20 -14.30 59.84
CA LEU A 5 25.96 -15.42 58.93
C LEU A 5 24.46 -15.49 58.52
N LEU A 6 23.56 -15.25 59.50
CA LEU A 6 22.11 -15.23 59.21
C LEU A 6 21.72 -14.06 58.28
N THR A 7 22.31 -12.88 58.49
CA THR A 7 22.08 -11.72 57.65
C THR A 7 22.60 -11.96 56.21
N LEU A 8 23.73 -12.58 56.03
CA LEU A 8 24.27 -12.94 54.72
C LEU A 8 23.41 -13.97 53.99
N LEU A 9 22.85 -14.94 54.74
CA LEU A 9 21.96 -15.98 54.17
C LEU A 9 20.64 -15.37 53.71
N VAL A 10 20.06 -14.43 54.44
CA VAL A 10 18.82 -13.72 54.08
C VAL A 10 19.08 -12.85 52.85
N LEU A 11 20.20 -12.13 52.75
CA LEU A 11 20.58 -11.34 51.57
C LEU A 11 20.78 -12.20 50.33
N LEU A 12 21.37 -13.38 50.42
CA LEU A 12 21.53 -14.31 49.32
C LEU A 12 20.19 -14.90 48.86
N LEU A 13 19.29 -15.21 49.77
CA LEU A 13 17.93 -15.69 49.44
C LEU A 13 17.07 -14.62 48.76
N THR A 14 17.15 -13.38 49.21
CA THR A 14 16.39 -12.26 48.58
C THR A 14 16.95 -11.91 47.22
N CYS A 15 18.28 -11.95 47.02
CA CYS A 15 18.91 -11.71 45.72
C CYS A 15 18.56 -12.83 44.73
N GLY A 16 18.46 -14.09 45.17
CA GLY A 16 18.03 -15.22 44.36
C GLY A 16 16.56 -15.12 43.91
N MET A 17 15.66 -14.59 44.77
CA MET A 17 14.26 -14.40 44.37
C MET A 17 14.04 -13.25 43.37
N VAL A 18 14.87 -12.23 43.39
CA VAL A 18 14.78 -11.13 42.38
C VAL A 18 15.22 -11.60 41.00
N TYR A 19 16.16 -12.57 40.94
CA TYR A 19 16.56 -13.15 39.62
C TYR A 19 15.54 -14.14 39.04
N ALA A 20 14.68 -14.74 39.87
CA ALA A 20 13.68 -15.70 39.42
C ALA A 20 12.43 -15.07 38.78
N HIS A 21 12.29 -13.75 38.87
CA HIS A 21 11.15 -13.02 38.27
C HIS A 21 11.53 -12.33 36.94
N ARG A 22 12.40 -12.92 36.14
CA ARG A 22 12.46 -12.58 34.72
C ARG A 22 11.16 -13.13 34.10
N THR A 23 10.18 -12.27 33.99
CA THR A 23 9.08 -12.51 33.04
C THR A 23 9.70 -12.87 31.71
N GLU A 24 9.54 -14.11 31.26
CA GLU A 24 9.88 -14.49 29.89
C GLU A 24 9.15 -13.50 28.99
N VAL A 25 9.91 -12.65 28.33
CA VAL A 25 9.36 -11.79 27.28
C VAL A 25 8.90 -12.76 26.20
N GLN A 26 7.59 -13.00 26.16
CA GLN A 26 7.01 -13.82 25.11
C GLN A 26 7.33 -13.16 23.77
N THR A 27 8.19 -13.78 23.00
CA THR A 27 8.49 -13.35 21.65
C THR A 27 7.18 -13.33 20.86
N PRO A 28 6.79 -12.21 20.23
CA PRO A 28 5.57 -12.15 19.44
C PRO A 28 5.58 -13.26 18.38
N LYS A 29 4.53 -14.06 18.39
CA LYS A 29 4.35 -15.11 17.37
C LYS A 29 3.54 -14.54 16.21
N PRO A 30 3.92 -14.83 14.95
CA PRO A 30 3.14 -14.38 13.81
C PRO A 30 1.74 -15.00 13.83
N ALA A 31 0.74 -14.22 13.44
CA ALA A 31 -0.60 -14.72 13.26
C ALA A 31 -0.65 -15.70 12.05
N PRO A 32 -1.59 -16.65 12.00
CA PRO A 32 -1.68 -17.62 10.90
C PRO A 32 -1.73 -16.97 9.50
N ARG A 33 -2.38 -15.81 9.36
CA ARG A 33 -2.42 -15.04 8.11
C ARG A 33 -1.04 -14.51 7.69
N GLN A 34 -0.18 -14.15 8.64
CA GLN A 34 1.18 -13.67 8.37
C GLN A 34 2.06 -14.83 7.93
N ILE A 35 1.89 -16.01 8.54
CA ILE A 35 2.59 -17.24 8.13
C ILE A 35 2.19 -17.58 6.69
N LYS A 36 0.89 -17.63 6.40
CA LYS A 36 0.37 -17.91 5.05
C LYS A 36 0.90 -16.92 3.99
N TRP A 37 1.03 -15.64 4.36
CA TRP A 37 1.60 -14.65 3.46
C TRP A 37 3.10 -14.90 3.24
N HIS A 38 3.85 -15.24 4.27
CA HIS A 38 5.26 -15.56 4.19
C HIS A 38 5.51 -16.82 3.33
N GLU A 39 4.69 -17.85 3.50
CA GLU A 39 4.78 -19.10 2.73
C GLU A 39 4.39 -18.91 1.24
N ALA A 40 3.76 -17.80 0.88
CA ALA A 40 3.47 -17.49 -0.51
C ALA A 40 4.74 -17.16 -1.32
N GLU A 41 5.82 -16.70 -0.67
CA GLU A 41 7.18 -16.49 -1.17
C GLU A 41 7.28 -15.51 -2.34
N MET A 42 6.59 -15.78 -3.46
CA MET A 42 6.69 -15.00 -4.69
C MET A 42 5.39 -14.25 -5.00
N GLY A 43 5.53 -12.96 -5.26
CA GLY A 43 4.46 -12.10 -5.75
C GLY A 43 4.91 -11.16 -6.86
N VAL A 44 3.95 -10.59 -7.57
CA VAL A 44 4.16 -9.60 -8.63
C VAL A 44 3.46 -8.31 -8.25
N VAL A 45 4.11 -7.17 -8.47
CA VAL A 45 3.51 -5.85 -8.33
C VAL A 45 3.26 -5.26 -9.71
N PHE A 46 2.02 -4.89 -9.97
CA PHE A 46 1.61 -4.17 -11.18
C PHE A 46 1.55 -2.68 -10.89
N HIS A 47 2.47 -1.94 -11.47
CA HIS A 47 2.45 -0.48 -11.45
C HIS A 47 1.63 0.03 -12.63
N TYR A 48 0.52 0.68 -12.34
CA TYR A 48 -0.35 1.26 -13.34
C TYR A 48 -0.89 2.59 -12.83
N ASP A 49 -0.71 3.64 -13.60
CA ASP A 49 -1.04 5.00 -13.17
C ASP A 49 -1.33 5.86 -14.40
N LEU A 50 -1.87 7.03 -14.19
CA LEU A 50 -2.20 8.01 -15.21
C LEU A 50 -1.01 8.36 -16.14
N HIS A 51 0.21 8.37 -15.58
CA HIS A 51 1.45 8.63 -16.34
C HIS A 51 1.77 7.61 -17.45
N VAL A 52 1.13 6.46 -17.47
CA VAL A 52 1.27 5.50 -18.59
C VAL A 52 0.78 6.12 -19.91
N PHE A 53 -0.08 7.14 -19.83
CA PHE A 53 -0.75 7.76 -20.97
C PHE A 53 -0.30 9.18 -21.31
N ASP A 54 0.60 9.80 -20.54
CA ASP A 54 1.01 11.19 -20.74
C ASP A 54 2.05 11.39 -21.85
N GLY A 55 2.58 10.29 -22.39
CA GLY A 55 3.59 10.32 -23.46
C GLY A 55 4.94 10.87 -23.04
N GLN A 56 5.15 11.14 -21.76
CA GLN A 56 6.39 11.67 -21.23
C GLN A 56 7.35 10.56 -20.81
N VAL A 57 8.64 10.88 -20.82
CA VAL A 57 9.63 10.00 -20.19
C VAL A 57 9.37 10.02 -18.68
N TYR A 58 9.18 8.83 -18.11
CA TYR A 58 8.96 8.73 -16.67
C TYR A 58 10.14 9.31 -15.89
N GLY A 59 9.84 10.29 -15.10
CA GLY A 59 10.79 10.92 -14.17
C GLY A 59 10.17 11.02 -12.79
N GLN A 60 10.58 10.17 -11.87
CA GLN A 60 9.97 10.05 -10.55
C GLN A 60 9.83 11.40 -9.82
N GLY A 61 10.82 12.29 -9.92
CA GLY A 61 10.76 13.62 -9.33
C GLY A 61 9.64 14.48 -9.93
N ASN A 62 9.53 14.52 -11.25
CA ASN A 62 8.52 15.33 -11.94
C ASN A 62 7.11 14.76 -11.75
N ASN A 63 6.95 13.44 -11.88
CA ASN A 63 5.66 12.77 -11.74
C ASN A 63 5.05 12.93 -10.35
N ARG A 64 5.87 13.13 -9.32
CA ARG A 64 5.42 13.35 -7.95
C ARG A 64 4.88 14.74 -7.66
N ILE A 65 5.31 15.74 -8.41
CA ILE A 65 5.00 17.15 -8.11
C ILE A 65 4.08 17.81 -9.14
N ASN A 66 4.02 17.28 -10.35
CA ASN A 66 3.22 17.85 -11.43
C ASN A 66 1.95 17.01 -11.62
N PRO A 67 0.76 17.54 -11.27
CA PRO A 67 -0.49 16.86 -11.55
C PRO A 67 -0.75 16.81 -13.05
N ILE A 68 -1.38 15.73 -13.50
CA ILE A 68 -1.96 15.67 -14.85
C ILE A 68 -3.36 16.25 -14.75
N GLU A 69 -3.56 17.41 -15.37
CA GLU A 69 -4.83 18.14 -15.31
C GLU A 69 -5.92 17.50 -16.17
N ASP A 70 -5.56 17.07 -17.39
CA ASP A 70 -6.48 16.32 -18.25
C ASP A 70 -6.33 14.82 -18.03
N TYR A 71 -7.04 14.29 -17.06
CA TYR A 71 -7.05 12.87 -16.78
C TYR A 71 -7.88 12.03 -17.78
N ASN A 72 -8.56 12.64 -18.78
CA ASN A 72 -9.18 11.92 -19.90
C ASN A 72 -8.18 11.34 -20.89
N ILE A 73 -6.88 11.66 -20.74
CA ILE A 73 -5.81 10.91 -21.43
C ILE A 73 -5.78 9.44 -21.02
N PHE A 74 -6.34 9.12 -19.84
CA PHE A 74 -6.44 7.75 -19.34
C PHE A 74 -7.49 6.96 -20.13
N TYR A 75 -7.03 6.25 -21.15
CA TYR A 75 -7.90 5.48 -22.05
C TYR A 75 -7.32 4.10 -22.37
N PRO A 76 -7.35 3.14 -21.43
CA PRO A 76 -6.76 1.81 -21.59
C PRO A 76 -7.68 0.89 -22.42
N ASP A 77 -7.78 1.13 -23.72
CA ASP A 77 -8.64 0.38 -24.65
C ASP A 77 -8.26 -1.10 -24.77
N LYS A 78 -6.99 -1.44 -24.52
CA LYS A 78 -6.45 -2.80 -24.60
C LYS A 78 -6.18 -3.44 -23.23
N LEU A 79 -6.78 -2.90 -22.18
CA LEU A 79 -6.60 -3.44 -20.84
C LEU A 79 -7.18 -4.85 -20.74
N ASP A 80 -6.32 -5.80 -20.40
CA ASP A 80 -6.66 -7.20 -20.11
C ASP A 80 -6.00 -7.63 -18.80
N THR A 81 -6.74 -7.54 -17.70
CA THR A 81 -6.27 -7.97 -16.37
C THR A 81 -6.15 -9.49 -16.26
N ASP A 82 -6.89 -10.25 -17.07
CA ASP A 82 -6.75 -11.70 -17.15
C ASP A 82 -5.37 -12.08 -17.67
N GLN A 83 -4.90 -11.40 -18.73
CA GLN A 83 -3.56 -11.61 -19.28
C GLN A 83 -2.48 -11.27 -18.25
N TRP A 84 -2.63 -10.20 -17.48
CA TRP A 84 -1.70 -9.85 -16.43
C TRP A 84 -1.54 -10.97 -15.40
N ILE A 85 -2.67 -11.48 -14.93
CA ILE A 85 -2.68 -12.50 -13.87
C ILE A 85 -2.23 -13.86 -14.39
N GLN A 86 -2.52 -14.20 -15.63
CA GLN A 86 -1.99 -15.41 -16.25
C GLN A 86 -0.46 -15.35 -16.36
N ALA A 87 0.10 -14.21 -16.77
CA ALA A 87 1.55 -14.00 -16.82
C ALA A 87 2.20 -14.11 -15.44
N ALA A 88 1.60 -13.49 -14.40
CA ALA A 88 2.07 -13.61 -13.02
C ALA A 88 2.04 -15.07 -12.54
N LYS A 89 0.97 -15.80 -12.84
CA LYS A 89 0.83 -17.22 -12.49
C LYS A 89 1.87 -18.08 -13.21
N ALA A 90 2.12 -17.84 -14.49
CA ALA A 90 3.14 -18.54 -15.26
C ALA A 90 4.56 -18.30 -14.72
N ALA A 91 4.81 -17.13 -14.14
CA ALA A 91 6.06 -16.81 -13.43
C ALA A 91 6.16 -17.46 -12.05
N GLY A 92 5.12 -18.16 -11.56
CA GLY A 92 5.11 -18.83 -10.26
C GLY A 92 4.58 -18.00 -9.10
N ALA A 93 4.04 -16.79 -9.36
CA ALA A 93 3.50 -15.94 -8.31
C ALA A 93 2.30 -16.59 -7.60
N LYS A 94 2.22 -16.38 -6.29
CA LYS A 94 1.10 -16.80 -5.44
C LYS A 94 0.19 -15.64 -5.06
N PHE A 95 0.70 -14.42 -5.13
CA PHE A 95 -0.06 -13.20 -4.94
C PHE A 95 0.33 -12.15 -5.97
N ALA A 96 -0.56 -11.21 -6.22
CA ALA A 96 -0.32 -10.08 -7.10
C ALA A 96 -0.84 -8.80 -6.44
N VAL A 97 -0.11 -7.71 -6.56
CA VAL A 97 -0.46 -6.41 -5.97
C VAL A 97 -0.65 -5.40 -7.09
N LEU A 98 -1.78 -4.72 -7.11
CA LEU A 98 -2.03 -3.58 -7.98
C LEU A 98 -1.82 -2.27 -7.23
N THR A 99 -1.11 -1.31 -7.83
CA THR A 99 -1.09 0.06 -7.34
C THR A 99 -2.41 0.75 -7.67
N ALA A 100 -3.39 0.67 -6.78
CA ALA A 100 -4.70 1.29 -6.98
C ALA A 100 -4.65 2.83 -6.95
N THR A 101 -3.72 3.41 -6.20
CA THR A 101 -3.17 4.76 -6.38
C THR A 101 -1.67 4.70 -6.29
N HIS A 102 -0.99 5.52 -7.07
CA HIS A 102 0.46 5.68 -6.99
C HIS A 102 0.84 7.15 -6.73
N GLU A 103 1.90 7.64 -7.34
CA GLU A 103 2.44 8.98 -7.08
C GLU A 103 1.53 10.12 -7.54
N THR A 104 0.70 9.91 -8.55
CA THR A 104 -0.28 10.91 -8.99
C THR A 104 -1.41 11.12 -7.99
N GLY A 105 -1.75 10.10 -7.22
CA GLY A 105 -2.96 10.06 -6.40
C GLY A 105 -4.24 9.73 -7.17
N PHE A 106 -4.12 9.46 -8.49
CA PHE A 106 -5.26 9.05 -9.31
C PHE A 106 -5.78 7.67 -8.91
N GLY A 107 -7.06 7.57 -8.61
CA GLY A 107 -7.70 6.33 -8.16
C GLY A 107 -8.15 5.43 -9.31
N LEU A 108 -7.66 4.20 -9.37
CA LEU A 108 -8.02 3.20 -10.39
C LEU A 108 -9.34 2.46 -10.09
N TRP A 109 -10.22 3.06 -9.29
CA TRP A 109 -11.53 2.51 -8.92
C TRP A 109 -12.61 3.59 -8.91
N GLN A 110 -13.86 3.20 -8.71
CA GLN A 110 -14.99 4.10 -8.54
C GLN A 110 -14.99 4.66 -7.10
N SER A 111 -14.81 5.97 -6.95
CA SER A 111 -14.81 6.64 -5.65
C SER A 111 -15.86 7.75 -5.60
N ASP A 112 -16.59 7.81 -4.50
CA ASP A 112 -17.52 8.90 -4.22
C ASP A 112 -16.87 10.02 -3.40
N VAL A 113 -15.70 9.76 -2.81
CA VAL A 113 -14.98 10.71 -1.96
C VAL A 113 -13.72 11.27 -2.61
N ASN A 114 -13.15 10.57 -3.59
CA ASN A 114 -12.00 11.05 -4.38
C ASN A 114 -12.46 11.32 -5.81
N PRO A 115 -12.69 12.58 -6.22
CA PRO A 115 -13.09 12.90 -7.59
C PRO A 115 -11.98 12.69 -8.61
N TYR A 116 -10.71 12.57 -8.19
CA TYR A 116 -9.57 12.25 -9.04
C TYR A 116 -9.44 10.73 -9.20
N CYS A 117 -10.36 10.14 -9.95
CA CYS A 117 -10.47 8.70 -10.11
C CYS A 117 -11.16 8.32 -11.44
N LEU A 118 -11.27 7.03 -11.71
CA LEU A 118 -11.89 6.49 -12.93
C LEU A 118 -13.34 6.92 -13.16
N LYS A 119 -14.05 7.37 -12.14
CA LYS A 119 -15.41 7.93 -12.29
C LYS A 119 -15.43 9.21 -13.12
N ALA A 120 -14.33 9.96 -13.13
CA ALA A 120 -14.22 11.24 -13.83
C ALA A 120 -13.70 11.14 -15.27
N VAL A 121 -13.28 9.96 -15.72
CA VAL A 121 -12.77 9.76 -17.08
C VAL A 121 -13.83 9.14 -17.98
N LYS A 122 -13.74 9.44 -19.31
CA LYS A 122 -14.69 8.95 -20.31
C LYS A 122 -14.56 7.45 -20.60
N TRP A 123 -13.44 6.86 -20.27
CA TRP A 123 -13.23 5.44 -20.50
C TRP A 123 -14.34 4.59 -19.86
N ARG A 124 -14.93 3.68 -20.65
CA ARG A 124 -16.10 2.85 -20.25
C ARG A 124 -17.26 3.70 -19.70
N ASP A 125 -17.49 4.87 -20.28
CA ASP A 125 -18.57 5.81 -19.88
C ASP A 125 -18.50 6.20 -18.38
N GLY A 126 -17.30 6.37 -17.84
CA GLY A 126 -17.07 6.69 -16.42
C GLY A 126 -17.35 5.52 -15.46
N LYS A 127 -17.54 4.31 -15.96
CA LYS A 127 -17.86 3.12 -15.16
C LYS A 127 -16.69 2.14 -15.03
N GLY A 128 -15.52 2.50 -15.54
CA GLY A 128 -14.31 1.69 -15.44
C GLY A 128 -13.89 1.48 -13.98
N ASP A 129 -13.43 0.28 -13.65
CA ASP A 129 -12.95 -0.07 -12.31
C ASP A 129 -11.87 -1.14 -12.45
N ILE A 130 -10.61 -0.69 -12.56
CA ILE A 130 -9.47 -1.59 -12.78
C ILE A 130 -9.18 -2.41 -11.52
N VAL A 131 -9.42 -1.86 -10.35
CA VAL A 131 -9.25 -2.60 -9.09
C VAL A 131 -10.20 -3.79 -9.05
N ARG A 132 -11.45 -3.60 -9.45
CA ARG A 132 -12.45 -4.66 -9.54
C ARG A 132 -12.06 -5.71 -10.58
N ASP A 133 -11.67 -5.27 -11.78
CA ASP A 133 -11.24 -6.16 -12.86
C ASP A 133 -10.04 -7.01 -12.41
N PHE A 134 -9.03 -6.39 -11.83
CA PHE A 134 -7.84 -7.05 -11.31
C PHE A 134 -8.17 -8.09 -10.22
N VAL A 135 -9.00 -7.73 -9.24
CA VAL A 135 -9.41 -8.66 -8.17
C VAL A 135 -10.19 -9.85 -8.72
N ASN A 136 -11.06 -9.62 -9.71
CA ASN A 136 -11.80 -10.67 -10.37
C ASN A 136 -10.88 -11.64 -11.13
N SER A 137 -9.90 -11.10 -11.87
CA SER A 137 -8.87 -11.90 -12.55
C SER A 137 -8.03 -12.71 -11.56
N CYS A 138 -7.59 -12.09 -10.45
CA CYS A 138 -6.88 -12.80 -9.40
C CYS A 138 -7.68 -14.00 -8.87
N ARG A 139 -8.94 -13.79 -8.55
CA ARG A 139 -9.85 -14.86 -8.07
C ARG A 139 -10.04 -15.97 -9.12
N LYS A 140 -10.25 -15.59 -10.38
CA LYS A 140 -10.42 -16.50 -11.50
C LYS A 140 -9.24 -17.45 -11.67
N TYR A 141 -8.02 -16.95 -11.53
CA TYR A 141 -6.79 -17.73 -11.74
C TYR A 141 -6.15 -18.26 -10.46
N GLY A 142 -6.78 -18.06 -9.31
CA GLY A 142 -6.30 -18.57 -8.02
C GLY A 142 -5.05 -17.87 -7.48
N ILE A 143 -4.86 -16.59 -7.83
CA ILE A 143 -3.82 -15.70 -7.29
C ILE A 143 -4.43 -14.86 -6.18
N GLN A 144 -3.71 -14.68 -5.08
CA GLN A 144 -4.17 -13.83 -3.98
C GLN A 144 -4.04 -12.35 -4.37
N PRO A 145 -5.13 -11.55 -4.39
CA PRO A 145 -5.05 -10.13 -4.70
C PRO A 145 -4.52 -9.32 -3.53
N GLY A 146 -3.66 -8.37 -3.83
CA GLY A 146 -3.21 -7.31 -2.94
C GLY A 146 -3.45 -5.95 -3.57
N ILE A 147 -3.72 -4.95 -2.76
CA ILE A 147 -3.95 -3.58 -3.21
C ILE A 147 -2.97 -2.66 -2.48
N TYR A 148 -2.19 -1.91 -3.27
CA TYR A 148 -1.34 -0.85 -2.77
C TYR A 148 -2.07 0.49 -2.92
N VAL A 149 -2.08 1.27 -1.86
CA VAL A 149 -2.59 2.64 -1.85
C VAL A 149 -1.47 3.57 -1.44
N GLY A 150 -1.07 4.46 -2.35
CA GLY A 150 -0.04 5.46 -2.09
C GLY A 150 -0.59 6.58 -1.20
N ILE A 151 0.03 6.83 -0.04
CA ILE A 151 -0.33 7.92 0.87
C ILE A 151 0.80 8.95 1.02
N ARG A 152 1.99 8.58 0.58
CA ARG A 152 3.19 9.41 0.72
C ARG A 152 3.23 10.57 -0.27
N TRP A 153 2.66 10.36 -1.44
CA TRP A 153 2.64 11.26 -2.57
C TRP A 153 1.24 11.39 -3.14
N ASN A 154 0.86 12.58 -3.51
CA ASN A 154 -0.34 12.86 -4.28
C ASN A 154 -0.12 14.18 -5.01
N SER A 155 0.18 14.14 -6.30
CA SER A 155 0.50 15.31 -7.09
C SER A 155 -0.67 16.29 -7.17
N LEU A 156 -1.91 15.78 -7.25
CA LEU A 156 -3.12 16.61 -7.29
C LEU A 156 -3.29 17.42 -6.01
N LEU A 157 -3.07 16.81 -4.85
CA LEU A 157 -3.21 17.47 -3.55
C LEU A 157 -1.95 18.20 -3.10
N GLY A 158 -0.87 18.14 -3.89
CA GLY A 158 0.41 18.70 -3.52
C GLY A 158 1.01 18.07 -2.26
N ILE A 159 0.76 16.77 -2.07
CA ILE A 159 1.36 16.00 -0.98
C ILE A 159 2.67 15.42 -1.47
N HIS A 160 3.78 15.81 -0.84
CA HIS A 160 5.11 15.34 -1.15
C HIS A 160 5.78 14.80 0.11
N ASN A 161 6.17 13.52 0.11
CA ASN A 161 6.85 12.89 1.22
C ASN A 161 6.15 13.12 2.59
N PHE A 162 4.84 12.88 2.63
CA PHE A 162 3.93 13.11 3.76
C PHE A 162 3.71 14.60 4.15
N LYS A 163 4.25 15.53 3.39
CA LYS A 163 4.09 16.97 3.63
C LYS A 163 3.21 17.57 2.55
N ALA A 164 2.41 18.53 2.94
CA ALA A 164 1.54 19.28 2.04
C ALA A 164 2.27 20.55 1.58
N GLU A 165 3.17 20.42 0.63
CA GLU A 165 4.07 21.49 0.17
C GLU A 165 3.72 22.04 -1.22
N GLY A 166 2.67 21.54 -1.86
CA GLY A 166 2.33 21.93 -3.23
C GLY A 166 1.85 23.37 -3.37
N GLY A 167 2.42 24.10 -4.31
CA GLY A 167 1.89 25.36 -4.82
C GLY A 167 0.98 25.06 -6.01
N GLY A 168 -0.28 25.43 -5.96
CA GLY A 168 -1.25 25.29 -7.03
C GLY A 168 -2.66 25.37 -6.48
N ASP A 169 -3.66 25.48 -7.36
CA ASP A 169 -5.05 25.65 -6.94
C ASP A 169 -5.56 24.44 -6.16
N PHE A 170 -5.13 23.24 -6.49
CA PHE A 170 -5.50 22.04 -5.77
C PHE A 170 -4.90 22.00 -4.35
N ALA A 171 -3.65 22.43 -4.19
CA ALA A 171 -3.03 22.51 -2.87
C ALA A 171 -3.70 23.56 -1.97
N ARG A 172 -4.15 24.67 -2.55
CA ARG A 172 -4.87 25.74 -1.84
C ARG A 172 -6.30 25.32 -1.46
N ASN A 173 -6.96 24.53 -2.30
CA ASN A 173 -8.34 24.09 -2.09
C ASN A 173 -8.44 22.75 -1.34
N ARG A 174 -7.35 22.27 -0.80
CA ARG A 174 -7.25 20.96 -0.12
C ARG A 174 -8.33 20.73 0.93
N GLN A 175 -8.64 21.75 1.73
CA GLN A 175 -9.68 21.67 2.76
C GLN A 175 -11.09 21.53 2.20
N ALA A 176 -11.33 21.98 0.96
CA ALA A 176 -12.62 21.80 0.31
C ALA A 176 -12.89 20.34 -0.09
N TRP A 177 -11.85 19.52 -0.20
CA TRP A 177 -11.92 18.12 -0.60
C TRP A 177 -12.18 17.17 0.58
N TYR A 178 -11.90 17.63 1.81
CA TYR A 178 -12.09 16.83 3.02
C TYR A 178 -13.40 17.16 3.77
N LYS A 179 -14.31 17.93 3.15
CA LYS A 179 -15.64 18.19 3.65
C LYS A 179 -16.66 17.23 3.05
#